data_984d80a8d3e7eba5db017071afc5123e
#
_entry.id   984d80a8d3e7eba5db017071afc5123e
#
_cell.length_a   1.000
_cell.length_b   1.000
_cell.length_c   1.000
_cell.angle_alpha   90.00
_cell.angle_beta   90.00
_cell.angle_gamma   90.00
#
_symmetry.space_group_name_H-M   'P 1'
#
loop_
_entity.id
_entity.type
_entity.pdbx_description
1 polymer ?
#
loop_
_entity_poly.entity_id
_entity_poly.type
_entity_poly.pdbx_seq_one_letter_code
_entity_poly.pdbx_strand_id
1 'polypeptide(L)'
;MEREQRGSDLRVGGVRVRTDAYTQYAVTYRSNGLKISGIMNVPRGDGPFPALVLAHGYIDPDVYTTGRGMPREQDALARSGYVVLHTDYRNHAGSDDDPDNDVNLRLGYTEDVINAVHALRSASRPNVDDGRIGLLGRSMGGGVVYNALVVAPGLVDAAAVYAPVSSRPQENIDRFQRPEGDPLVEEIEAAHGTPQENPEFWRQVSPVTYVDRVSEPLLIHHGTADDTCPLAWTRATVAAFEAAGKDVELRTYRGEGHTFGPRWADSMDVTMSFFDRHLR
;
A
#
# COMPACT_ATOMS: atom_id res chain seq x y z
N MET A 1 12.46 -11.28 -4.66
CA MET A 1 12.50 -10.36 -3.48
C MET A 1 12.91 -11.06 -2.18
N GLU A 2 13.92 -11.92 -2.22
CA GLU A 2 14.46 -12.58 -1.03
C GLU A 2 15.58 -11.77 -0.31
N ARG A 3 15.72 -10.49 -0.64
CA ARG A 3 16.66 -9.64 0.10
C ARG A 3 16.11 -9.36 1.49
N GLU A 4 16.98 -9.48 2.51
CA GLU A 4 16.67 -9.03 3.86
C GLU A 4 16.26 -7.55 3.81
N GLN A 5 15.00 -7.26 4.15
CA GLN A 5 14.48 -5.89 4.15
C GLN A 5 15.09 -5.14 5.33
N ARG A 6 15.64 -3.95 5.09
CA ARG A 6 16.38 -3.16 6.07
C ARG A 6 15.80 -1.76 6.18
N GLY A 7 14.60 -1.66 6.73
CA GLY A 7 13.98 -0.39 7.10
C GLY A 7 14.56 0.14 8.40
N SER A 8 15.00 1.39 8.38
CA SER A 8 15.63 2.02 9.55
C SER A 8 15.59 3.55 9.50
N ASP A 9 16.13 4.20 10.52
CA ASP A 9 16.44 5.64 10.56
C ASP A 9 15.23 6.53 10.26
N LEU A 10 14.06 6.21 10.89
CA LEU A 10 12.88 7.08 10.80
C LEU A 10 13.16 8.42 11.46
N ARG A 11 13.29 9.45 10.65
CA ARG A 11 13.51 10.84 11.08
C ARG A 11 12.23 11.64 10.94
N VAL A 12 11.83 12.29 12.03
CA VAL A 12 10.71 13.21 12.06
C VAL A 12 11.27 14.62 11.90
N GLY A 13 10.88 15.25 10.81
CA GLY A 13 11.28 16.60 10.44
C GLY A 13 10.30 17.67 10.94
N GLY A 14 10.16 18.75 10.18
CA GLY A 14 9.33 19.89 10.55
C GLY A 14 7.83 19.55 10.56
N VAL A 15 7.11 20.32 11.37
CA VAL A 15 5.64 20.30 11.38
C VAL A 15 5.11 20.88 10.06
N ARG A 16 4.22 20.16 9.41
CA ARG A 16 3.52 20.59 8.19
C ARG A 16 2.15 21.18 8.50
N VAL A 17 1.37 20.47 9.33
CA VAL A 17 0.01 20.86 9.71
C VAL A 17 -0.22 20.59 11.21
N ARG A 18 -0.98 21.46 11.85
CA ARG A 18 -1.53 21.23 13.19
C ARG A 18 -3.05 21.35 13.13
N THR A 19 -3.74 20.31 13.58
CA THR A 19 -5.19 20.32 13.76
C THR A 19 -5.55 20.25 15.24
N ASP A 20 -6.83 20.23 15.54
CA ASP A 20 -7.35 19.94 16.88
C ASP A 20 -7.08 18.49 17.33
N ALA A 21 -7.00 17.54 16.37
CA ALA A 21 -6.90 16.11 16.64
C ALA A 21 -5.47 15.55 16.51
N TYR A 22 -4.64 16.07 15.61
CA TYR A 22 -3.31 15.54 15.34
C TYR A 22 -2.32 16.61 14.87
N THR A 23 -1.04 16.23 14.85
CA THR A 23 0.03 17.00 14.21
C THR A 23 0.62 16.18 13.06
N GLN A 24 0.75 16.79 11.88
CA GLN A 24 1.41 16.20 10.73
C GLN A 24 2.85 16.68 10.63
N TYR A 25 3.76 15.73 10.45
CA TYR A 25 5.18 15.96 10.27
C TYR A 25 5.65 15.49 8.90
N ALA A 26 6.65 16.17 8.33
CA ALA A 26 7.47 15.56 7.28
C ALA A 26 8.33 14.46 7.91
N VAL A 27 8.52 13.36 7.20
CA VAL A 27 9.38 12.27 7.65
C VAL A 27 10.28 11.78 6.53
N THR A 28 11.38 11.13 6.91
CA THR A 28 12.18 10.30 6.01
C THR A 28 12.58 9.02 6.73
N TYR A 29 12.83 7.95 5.97
CA TYR A 29 13.39 6.71 6.49
C TYR A 29 14.31 6.07 5.45
N ARG A 30 15.06 5.04 5.84
CA ARG A 30 15.89 4.26 4.92
C ARG A 30 15.18 3.00 4.48
N SER A 31 15.19 2.76 3.17
CA SER A 31 14.67 1.56 2.51
C SER A 31 15.75 0.95 1.66
N ASN A 32 16.38 -0.13 2.14
CA ASN A 32 17.49 -0.82 1.45
C ASN A 32 18.62 0.11 0.97
N GLY A 33 18.89 1.17 1.73
CA GLY A 33 19.92 2.18 1.43
C GLY A 33 19.37 3.48 0.83
N LEU A 34 18.21 3.44 0.17
CA LEU A 34 17.54 4.63 -0.34
C LEU A 34 16.90 5.43 0.80
N LYS A 35 16.92 6.75 0.68
CA LYS A 35 16.13 7.65 1.52
C LYS A 35 14.73 7.76 0.91
N ILE A 36 13.72 7.44 1.68
CA ILE A 36 12.32 7.59 1.27
C ILE A 36 11.68 8.71 2.10
N SER A 37 10.99 9.63 1.44
CA SER A 37 10.22 10.69 2.08
C SER A 37 8.79 10.28 2.36
N GLY A 38 8.09 11.07 3.18
CA GLY A 38 6.68 10.87 3.49
C GLY A 38 6.17 11.87 4.51
N ILE A 39 4.98 11.61 4.98
CA ILE A 39 4.38 12.33 6.10
C ILE A 39 3.95 11.38 7.21
N MET A 40 3.92 11.88 8.44
CA MET A 40 3.40 11.14 9.58
C MET A 40 2.42 12.02 10.37
N ASN A 41 1.17 11.56 10.46
CA ASN A 41 0.16 12.16 11.34
C ASN A 41 0.23 11.48 12.69
N VAL A 42 0.42 12.26 13.74
CA VAL A 42 0.50 11.77 15.12
C VAL A 42 -0.69 12.34 15.89
N PRO A 43 -1.61 11.50 16.40
CA PRO A 43 -2.73 11.95 17.22
C PRO A 43 -2.26 12.73 18.45
N ARG A 44 -3.12 13.61 18.96
CA ARG A 44 -2.91 14.27 20.27
C ARG A 44 -3.33 13.33 21.39
N GLY A 45 -2.64 13.40 22.52
CA GLY A 45 -2.90 12.59 23.70
C GLY A 45 -1.67 11.79 24.13
N ASP A 46 -1.86 10.95 25.12
CA ASP A 46 -0.75 10.33 25.84
C ASP A 46 -0.22 9.05 25.16
N GLY A 47 -0.91 8.48 24.14
CA GLY A 47 -0.47 7.27 23.45
C GLY A 47 -0.09 6.10 24.39
N PRO A 48 0.64 5.09 23.97
CA PRO A 48 1.01 4.85 22.57
C PRO A 48 -0.18 4.48 21.69
N PHE A 49 -0.17 4.99 20.46
CA PHE A 49 -1.23 4.74 19.49
C PHE A 49 -0.83 3.63 18.51
N PRO A 50 -1.75 2.75 18.09
CA PRO A 50 -1.49 1.84 16.98
C PRO A 50 -1.18 2.62 15.70
N ALA A 51 -0.44 2.02 14.78
CA ALA A 51 0.03 2.70 13.59
C ALA A 51 -0.51 2.05 12.31
N LEU A 52 -0.68 2.88 11.28
CA LEU A 52 -1.04 2.45 9.93
C LEU A 52 -0.03 3.02 8.92
N VAL A 53 0.52 2.15 8.07
CA VAL A 53 1.32 2.56 6.93
C VAL A 53 0.42 2.58 5.71
N LEU A 54 0.39 3.73 5.01
CA LEU A 54 -0.47 3.94 3.84
C LEU A 54 0.34 3.86 2.55
N ALA A 55 -0.20 3.09 1.62
CA ALA A 55 0.30 2.87 0.27
C ALA A 55 -0.65 3.52 -0.75
N HIS A 56 -0.22 4.64 -1.37
CA HIS A 56 -1.07 5.40 -2.31
C HIS A 56 -1.18 4.74 -3.69
N GLY A 57 -2.20 5.15 -4.46
CA GLY A 57 -2.38 4.77 -5.86
C GLY A 57 -1.37 5.47 -6.78
N TYR A 58 -1.38 5.08 -8.06
CA TYR A 58 -0.50 5.71 -9.04
C TYR A 58 -0.77 7.23 -9.13
N ILE A 59 0.29 7.98 -9.01
CA ILE A 59 0.36 9.41 -9.32
C ILE A 59 1.70 9.58 -10.03
N ASP A 60 1.70 10.26 -11.16
CA ASP A 60 2.92 10.52 -11.91
C ASP A 60 3.98 11.18 -11.02
N PRO A 61 5.20 10.60 -10.92
CA PRO A 61 6.27 11.15 -10.09
C PRO A 61 6.61 12.61 -10.38
N ASP A 62 6.50 13.06 -11.64
CA ASP A 62 6.83 14.42 -12.05
C ASP A 62 5.88 15.48 -11.46
N VAL A 63 4.66 15.08 -11.10
CA VAL A 63 3.64 15.96 -10.50
C VAL A 63 3.31 15.61 -9.06
N TYR A 64 3.98 14.59 -8.51
CA TYR A 64 3.76 14.17 -7.14
C TYR A 64 4.36 15.16 -6.13
N THR A 65 3.68 15.34 -5.03
CA THR A 65 4.18 16.13 -3.88
C THR A 65 4.03 15.33 -2.59
N THR A 66 4.98 15.47 -1.67
CA THR A 66 5.04 14.74 -0.41
C THR A 66 3.69 14.65 0.32
N GLY A 67 3.23 13.44 0.57
CA GLY A 67 1.98 13.12 1.24
C GLY A 67 0.74 13.19 0.35
N ARG A 68 0.89 13.39 -0.97
CA ARG A 68 -0.22 13.37 -1.92
C ARG A 68 -0.81 11.96 -2.05
N GLY A 69 -2.10 11.93 -2.25
CA GLY A 69 -2.88 10.68 -2.27
C GLY A 69 -3.45 10.35 -0.88
N MET A 70 -4.63 9.78 -0.86
CA MET A 70 -5.34 9.34 0.34
C MET A 70 -5.53 10.40 1.46
N PRO A 71 -5.75 11.70 1.17
CA PRO A 71 -5.82 12.71 2.23
C PRO A 71 -7.03 12.52 3.15
N ARG A 72 -8.15 11.98 2.66
CA ARG A 72 -9.33 11.66 3.45
C ARG A 72 -9.06 10.54 4.45
N GLU A 73 -8.38 9.49 3.98
CA GLU A 73 -7.97 8.34 4.79
C GLU A 73 -6.95 8.77 5.85
N GLN A 74 -5.97 9.58 5.48
CA GLN A 74 -4.97 10.13 6.41
C GLN A 74 -5.64 10.91 7.56
N ASP A 75 -6.59 11.81 7.25
CA ASP A 75 -7.29 12.61 8.25
C ASP A 75 -8.21 11.76 9.13
N ALA A 76 -9.05 10.91 8.53
CA ALA A 76 -10.01 10.09 9.27
C ALA A 76 -9.31 9.15 10.26
N LEU A 77 -8.26 8.46 9.83
CA LEU A 77 -7.52 7.52 10.68
C LEU A 77 -6.75 8.24 11.80
N ALA A 78 -6.12 9.38 11.50
CA ALA A 78 -5.43 10.15 12.53
C ALA A 78 -6.40 10.72 13.58
N ARG A 79 -7.59 11.19 13.17
CA ARG A 79 -8.66 11.61 14.09
C ARG A 79 -9.21 10.47 14.93
N SER A 80 -9.16 9.25 14.41
CA SER A 80 -9.60 8.05 15.12
C SER A 80 -8.52 7.46 16.04
N GLY A 81 -7.40 8.16 16.23
CA GLY A 81 -6.35 7.76 17.17
C GLY A 81 -5.34 6.76 16.63
N TYR A 82 -5.11 6.74 15.31
CA TYR A 82 -4.01 6.02 14.69
C TYR A 82 -2.85 6.95 14.34
N VAL A 83 -1.62 6.54 14.61
CA VAL A 83 -0.47 7.13 13.92
C VAL A 83 -0.52 6.69 12.47
N VAL A 84 -0.44 7.64 11.54
CA VAL A 84 -0.55 7.36 10.10
C VAL A 84 0.75 7.76 9.42
N LEU A 85 1.52 6.77 8.95
CA LEU A 85 2.69 6.98 8.12
C LEU A 85 2.30 6.77 6.64
N HIS A 86 2.30 7.83 5.86
CA HIS A 86 2.08 7.78 4.41
C HIS A 86 3.43 7.90 3.72
N THR A 87 3.86 6.85 3.01
CA THR A 87 5.12 6.85 2.25
C THR A 87 4.94 7.49 0.88
N ASP A 88 5.94 8.24 0.43
CA ASP A 88 5.96 8.81 -0.94
C ASP A 88 6.44 7.79 -1.99
N TYR A 89 7.08 6.70 -1.59
CA TYR A 89 7.85 5.74 -2.40
C TYR A 89 9.14 6.35 -3.01
N ARG A 90 10.05 5.47 -3.51
CA ARG A 90 11.18 5.87 -4.36
C ARG A 90 10.69 6.59 -5.62
N ASN A 91 11.51 7.40 -6.23
CA ASN A 91 11.20 8.23 -7.41
C ASN A 91 10.14 9.32 -7.18
N HIS A 92 9.65 9.51 -5.94
CA HIS A 92 8.60 10.49 -5.66
C HIS A 92 9.07 11.57 -4.69
N ALA A 93 8.74 12.83 -4.97
CA ALA A 93 8.97 13.99 -4.09
C ALA A 93 10.43 14.09 -3.61
N GLY A 94 10.67 13.94 -2.30
CA GLY A 94 11.99 14.04 -1.68
C GLY A 94 12.71 12.71 -1.48
N SER A 95 12.18 11.62 -2.04
CA SER A 95 12.81 10.30 -2.02
C SER A 95 13.98 10.22 -2.99
N ASP A 96 14.88 9.28 -2.73
CA ASP A 96 15.94 8.95 -3.68
C ASP A 96 15.38 8.19 -4.89
N ASP A 97 16.08 8.26 -6.01
CA ASP A 97 15.67 7.65 -7.27
C ASP A 97 16.18 6.21 -7.42
N ASP A 98 15.39 5.40 -8.11
CA ASP A 98 15.72 4.07 -8.61
C ASP A 98 15.25 4.00 -10.07
N PRO A 99 16.15 4.20 -11.04
CA PRO A 99 15.77 4.29 -12.44
C PRO A 99 15.22 2.97 -13.02
N ASP A 100 15.54 1.85 -12.40
CA ASP A 100 15.11 0.53 -12.87
C ASP A 100 13.75 0.11 -12.27
N ASN A 101 13.18 0.91 -11.37
CA ASN A 101 11.98 0.54 -10.63
C ASN A 101 10.78 0.21 -11.55
N ASP A 102 10.55 1.01 -12.58
CA ASP A 102 9.40 0.84 -13.48
C ASP A 102 9.56 -0.40 -14.37
N VAL A 103 10.76 -0.63 -14.92
CA VAL A 103 11.09 -1.86 -15.68
C VAL A 103 10.95 -3.09 -14.79
N ASN A 104 11.26 -2.97 -13.50
CA ASN A 104 11.08 -4.02 -12.50
C ASN A 104 9.66 -4.04 -11.90
N LEU A 105 8.63 -3.65 -12.68
CA LEU A 105 7.22 -3.73 -12.34
C LEU A 105 6.86 -2.98 -11.06
N ARG A 106 7.61 -1.93 -10.71
CA ARG A 106 7.44 -1.11 -9.51
C ARG A 106 7.49 -1.90 -8.20
N LEU A 107 8.17 -3.04 -8.19
CA LEU A 107 8.31 -3.89 -7.00
C LEU A 107 9.06 -3.18 -5.85
N GLY A 108 9.87 -2.18 -6.18
CA GLY A 108 10.53 -1.32 -5.20
C GLY A 108 9.58 -0.58 -4.25
N TYR A 109 8.35 -0.25 -4.69
CA TYR A 109 7.34 0.37 -3.81
C TYR A 109 6.91 -0.59 -2.69
N THR A 110 6.89 -1.90 -2.96
CA THR A 110 6.64 -2.91 -1.92
C THR A 110 7.76 -2.94 -0.89
N GLU A 111 9.02 -2.86 -1.33
CA GLU A 111 10.17 -2.77 -0.42
C GLU A 111 10.07 -1.52 0.45
N ASP A 112 9.67 -0.38 -0.13
CA ASP A 112 9.54 0.87 0.60
C ASP A 112 8.45 0.79 1.69
N VAL A 113 7.32 0.13 1.41
CA VAL A 113 6.25 -0.09 2.42
C VAL A 113 6.70 -1.05 3.52
N ILE A 114 7.32 -2.17 3.18
CA ILE A 114 7.85 -3.12 4.17
C ILE A 114 8.88 -2.40 5.07
N ASN A 115 9.77 -1.63 4.46
CA ASN A 115 10.81 -0.89 5.19
C ASN A 115 10.25 0.29 5.99
N ALA A 116 9.11 0.88 5.62
CA ALA A 116 8.40 1.85 6.45
C ALA A 116 7.92 1.22 7.77
N VAL A 117 7.39 -0.01 7.73
CA VAL A 117 7.00 -0.76 8.92
C VAL A 117 8.22 -1.04 9.81
N HIS A 118 9.32 -1.54 9.23
CA HIS A 118 10.56 -1.78 9.98
C HIS A 118 11.12 -0.50 10.59
N ALA A 119 11.09 0.61 9.86
CA ALA A 119 11.55 1.91 10.34
C ALA A 119 10.69 2.44 11.50
N LEU A 120 9.37 2.25 11.46
CA LEU A 120 8.48 2.57 12.59
C LEU A 120 8.84 1.76 13.82
N ARG A 121 9.00 0.44 13.68
CA ARG A 121 9.37 -0.47 14.78
C ARG A 121 10.72 -0.12 15.39
N SER A 122 11.74 0.10 14.56
CA SER A 122 13.09 0.41 15.03
C SER A 122 13.22 1.80 15.70
N ALA A 123 12.30 2.72 15.41
CA ALA A 123 12.35 4.07 15.93
C ALA A 123 11.99 4.18 17.42
N SER A 124 11.32 3.15 17.99
CA SER A 124 10.94 3.06 19.42
C SER A 124 10.35 4.36 19.97
N ARG A 125 9.39 4.94 19.27
CA ARG A 125 8.81 6.24 19.61
C ARG A 125 7.76 6.09 20.71
N PRO A 126 7.78 6.90 21.78
CA PRO A 126 6.90 6.70 22.94
C PRO A 126 5.41 6.87 22.62
N ASN A 127 5.05 7.55 21.54
CA ASN A 127 3.67 7.75 21.11
C ASN A 127 3.22 6.77 20.02
N VAL A 128 4.05 5.82 19.61
CA VAL A 128 3.73 4.77 18.61
C VAL A 128 3.78 3.43 19.29
N ASP A 129 2.70 2.67 19.17
CA ASP A 129 2.71 1.24 19.51
C ASP A 129 3.29 0.47 18.33
N ASP A 130 4.56 0.10 18.42
CA ASP A 130 5.30 -0.61 17.38
C ASP A 130 4.97 -2.10 17.26
N GLY A 131 4.22 -2.62 18.23
CA GLY A 131 3.64 -3.98 18.22
C GLY A 131 2.27 -4.05 17.57
N ARG A 132 1.63 -2.92 17.20
CA ARG A 132 0.28 -2.86 16.62
C ARG A 132 0.27 -2.01 15.35
N ILE A 133 0.61 -2.64 14.24
CA ILE A 133 0.76 -1.97 12.94
C ILE A 133 -0.10 -2.64 11.87
N GLY A 134 -0.83 -1.84 11.09
CA GLY A 134 -1.58 -2.28 9.91
C GLY A 134 -1.11 -1.63 8.62
N LEU A 135 -1.56 -2.18 7.49
CA LEU A 135 -1.37 -1.61 6.15
C LEU A 135 -2.70 -1.16 5.56
N LEU A 136 -2.70 -0.04 4.86
CA LEU A 136 -3.83 0.40 4.06
C LEU A 136 -3.36 0.83 2.67
N GLY A 137 -3.89 0.19 1.61
CA GLY A 137 -3.53 0.50 0.23
C GLY A 137 -4.72 0.90 -0.63
N ARG A 138 -4.49 1.74 -1.65
CA ARG A 138 -5.51 2.12 -2.64
C ARG A 138 -4.97 1.90 -4.06
N SER A 139 -5.78 1.28 -4.96
CA SER A 139 -5.43 1.13 -6.38
C SER A 139 -4.07 0.40 -6.53
N MET A 140 -3.08 1.01 -7.16
CA MET A 140 -1.70 0.50 -7.22
C MET A 140 -1.15 0.18 -5.82
N GLY A 141 -1.42 1.04 -4.81
CA GLY A 141 -1.04 0.78 -3.42
C GLY A 141 -1.71 -0.46 -2.83
N GLY A 142 -2.89 -0.86 -3.31
CA GLY A 142 -3.51 -2.15 -2.98
C GLY A 142 -2.70 -3.33 -3.51
N GLY A 143 -2.15 -3.24 -4.73
CA GLY A 143 -1.20 -4.21 -5.28
C GLY A 143 0.11 -4.27 -4.47
N VAL A 144 0.61 -3.11 -4.03
CA VAL A 144 1.78 -3.03 -3.13
C VAL A 144 1.51 -3.75 -1.81
N VAL A 145 0.30 -3.59 -1.23
CA VAL A 145 -0.10 -4.32 -0.01
C VAL A 145 -0.17 -5.84 -0.28
N TYR A 146 -0.76 -6.29 -1.38
CA TYR A 146 -0.76 -7.72 -1.73
C TYR A 146 0.65 -8.29 -1.81
N ASN A 147 1.57 -7.58 -2.46
CA ASN A 147 2.98 -7.99 -2.52
C ASN A 147 3.63 -8.02 -1.12
N ALA A 148 3.38 -7.01 -0.28
CA ALA A 148 3.95 -6.95 1.07
C ALA A 148 3.52 -8.16 1.92
N LEU A 149 2.23 -8.53 1.88
CA LEU A 149 1.69 -9.67 2.63
C LEU A 149 2.31 -11.00 2.21
N VAL A 150 2.55 -11.23 0.92
CA VAL A 150 3.13 -12.50 0.45
C VAL A 150 4.65 -12.56 0.59
N VAL A 151 5.34 -11.40 0.56
CA VAL A 151 6.80 -11.31 0.69
C VAL A 151 7.25 -11.36 2.14
N ALA A 152 6.51 -10.70 3.02
CA ALA A 152 6.83 -10.57 4.44
C ALA A 152 5.62 -10.98 5.31
N PRO A 153 5.19 -12.24 5.29
CA PRO A 153 4.08 -12.73 6.11
C PRO A 153 4.36 -12.51 7.61
N GLY A 154 3.37 -12.05 8.35
CA GLY A 154 3.52 -11.66 9.76
C GLY A 154 4.15 -10.27 9.96
N LEU A 155 4.31 -9.49 8.87
CA LEU A 155 4.84 -8.14 8.96
C LEU A 155 3.93 -7.19 9.73
N VAL A 156 2.62 -7.36 9.63
CA VAL A 156 1.63 -6.49 10.27
C VAL A 156 0.49 -7.32 10.86
N ASP A 157 -0.36 -6.69 11.67
CA ASP A 157 -1.45 -7.40 12.35
C ASP A 157 -2.71 -7.49 11.49
N ALA A 158 -2.90 -6.57 10.54
CA ALA A 158 -4.02 -6.56 9.61
C ALA A 158 -3.73 -5.68 8.41
N ALA A 159 -4.44 -5.93 7.29
CA ALA A 159 -4.34 -5.10 6.10
C ALA A 159 -5.72 -4.80 5.51
N ALA A 160 -5.87 -3.60 4.92
CA ALA A 160 -7.05 -3.22 4.16
C ALA A 160 -6.65 -2.61 2.81
N VAL A 161 -7.47 -2.83 1.79
CA VAL A 161 -7.24 -2.25 0.46
C VAL A 161 -8.52 -1.71 -0.16
N TYR A 162 -8.39 -0.63 -0.92
CA TYR A 162 -9.48 0.02 -1.66
C TYR A 162 -9.24 -0.08 -3.15
N ALA A 163 -10.23 -0.63 -3.88
CA ALA A 163 -10.20 -0.69 -5.34
C ALA A 163 -8.82 -1.10 -5.89
N PRO A 164 -8.24 -2.23 -5.42
CA PRO A 164 -6.88 -2.62 -5.75
C PRO A 164 -6.73 -2.96 -7.24
N VAL A 165 -5.52 -2.77 -7.77
CA VAL A 165 -5.13 -3.32 -9.06
C VAL A 165 -5.11 -4.85 -9.04
N SER A 166 -4.98 -5.48 -10.20
CA SER A 166 -4.88 -6.94 -10.26
C SER A 166 -3.68 -7.48 -9.49
N SER A 167 -3.87 -8.63 -8.84
CA SER A 167 -2.79 -9.43 -8.26
C SER A 167 -1.97 -10.21 -9.32
N ARG A 168 -2.19 -9.91 -10.61
CA ARG A 168 -1.40 -10.37 -11.76
C ARG A 168 -0.85 -9.16 -12.51
N PRO A 169 0.45 -8.87 -12.45
CA PRO A 169 1.04 -7.68 -13.08
C PRO A 169 0.76 -7.56 -14.58
N GLN A 170 0.68 -8.68 -15.31
CA GLN A 170 0.34 -8.67 -16.72
C GLN A 170 -1.01 -7.98 -16.98
N GLU A 171 -2.05 -8.30 -16.18
CA GLU A 171 -3.37 -7.69 -16.35
C GLU A 171 -3.35 -6.16 -16.16
N ASN A 172 -2.45 -5.68 -15.30
CA ASN A 172 -2.25 -4.25 -15.07
C ASN A 172 -1.56 -3.58 -16.27
N ILE A 173 -0.52 -4.21 -16.83
CA ILE A 173 0.16 -3.74 -18.05
C ILE A 173 -0.83 -3.70 -19.23
N ASP A 174 -1.59 -4.77 -19.43
CA ASP A 174 -2.57 -4.88 -20.52
C ASP A 174 -3.73 -3.85 -20.39
N ARG A 175 -4.03 -3.41 -19.16
CA ARG A 175 -5.09 -2.44 -18.89
C ARG A 175 -4.62 -0.99 -18.98
N PHE A 176 -3.44 -0.69 -18.43
CA PHE A 176 -3.04 0.71 -18.18
C PHE A 176 -1.95 1.21 -19.11
N GLN A 177 -1.08 0.35 -19.61
CA GLN A 177 0.11 0.75 -20.34
C GLN A 177 0.01 0.38 -21.83
N ARG A 178 -0.32 -0.87 -22.15
CA ARG A 178 -0.37 -1.35 -23.54
C ARG A 178 -1.38 -0.58 -24.43
N PRO A 179 -2.59 -0.23 -23.99
CA PRO A 179 -3.53 0.54 -24.80
C PRO A 179 -3.05 1.96 -25.12
N GLU A 180 -2.22 2.55 -24.25
CA GLU A 180 -1.64 3.88 -24.42
C GLU A 180 -0.37 3.86 -25.29
N GLY A 181 0.11 2.67 -25.69
CA GLY A 181 1.37 2.53 -26.42
C GLY A 181 2.59 2.94 -25.60
N ASP A 182 2.52 2.76 -24.26
CA ASP A 182 3.61 3.12 -23.36
C ASP A 182 4.89 2.36 -23.71
N PRO A 183 6.00 3.03 -24.04
CA PRO A 183 7.26 2.39 -24.39
C PRO A 183 7.82 1.52 -23.26
N LEU A 184 7.44 1.77 -22.02
CA LEU A 184 7.82 0.95 -20.87
C LEU A 184 7.42 -0.54 -21.04
N VAL A 185 6.36 -0.83 -21.80
CA VAL A 185 5.95 -2.22 -22.07
C VAL A 185 7.04 -2.98 -22.84
N GLU A 186 7.62 -2.34 -23.86
CA GLU A 186 8.72 -2.94 -24.64
C GLU A 186 9.98 -3.13 -23.78
N GLU A 187 10.27 -2.18 -22.88
CA GLU A 187 11.41 -2.28 -21.95
C GLU A 187 11.22 -3.42 -20.95
N ILE A 188 10.02 -3.58 -20.38
CA ILE A 188 9.68 -4.68 -19.47
C ILE A 188 9.82 -6.03 -20.23
N GLU A 189 9.25 -6.15 -21.42
CA GLU A 189 9.29 -7.38 -22.21
C GLU A 189 10.72 -7.72 -22.68
N ALA A 190 11.52 -6.71 -23.01
CA ALA A 190 12.94 -6.91 -23.33
C ALA A 190 13.76 -7.40 -22.13
N ALA A 191 13.46 -6.89 -20.93
CA ALA A 191 14.18 -7.26 -19.71
C ALA A 191 13.77 -8.62 -19.14
N HIS A 192 12.49 -8.98 -19.25
CA HIS A 192 11.91 -10.13 -18.53
C HIS A 192 11.28 -11.19 -19.45
N GLY A 193 11.13 -10.92 -20.73
CA GLY A 193 10.36 -11.72 -21.68
C GLY A 193 8.85 -11.47 -21.55
N THR A 194 8.11 -11.76 -22.62
CA THR A 194 6.65 -11.74 -22.58
C THR A 194 6.11 -12.86 -21.68
N PRO A 195 4.81 -12.80 -21.27
CA PRO A 195 4.18 -13.89 -20.51
C PRO A 195 4.24 -15.26 -21.21
N GLN A 196 4.29 -15.28 -22.53
CA GLN A 196 4.41 -16.49 -23.32
C GLN A 196 5.83 -17.03 -23.35
N GLU A 197 6.83 -16.15 -23.41
CA GLU A 197 8.25 -16.52 -23.46
C GLU A 197 8.80 -16.90 -22.10
N ASN A 198 8.36 -16.21 -21.02
CA ASN A 198 8.84 -16.44 -19.66
C ASN A 198 7.69 -16.53 -18.63
N PRO A 199 6.79 -17.53 -18.76
CA PRO A 199 5.63 -17.65 -17.87
C PRO A 199 6.01 -17.81 -16.38
N GLU A 200 7.21 -18.36 -16.12
CA GLU A 200 7.67 -18.55 -14.74
C GLU A 200 7.98 -17.21 -14.06
N PHE A 201 8.62 -16.25 -14.75
CA PHE A 201 8.83 -14.90 -14.23
C PHE A 201 7.49 -14.24 -13.86
N TRP A 202 6.51 -14.26 -14.78
CA TRP A 202 5.21 -13.64 -14.57
C TRP A 202 4.42 -14.30 -13.44
N ARG A 203 4.58 -15.61 -13.27
CA ARG A 203 4.05 -16.33 -12.11
C ARG A 203 4.71 -15.87 -10.81
N GLN A 204 6.05 -15.72 -10.80
CA GLN A 204 6.83 -15.35 -9.63
C GLN A 204 6.54 -13.93 -9.13
N VAL A 205 6.25 -12.99 -10.04
CA VAL A 205 5.94 -11.59 -9.69
C VAL A 205 4.46 -11.37 -9.39
N SER A 206 3.63 -12.40 -9.47
CA SER A 206 2.18 -12.34 -9.21
C SER A 206 1.87 -12.74 -7.77
N PRO A 207 1.47 -11.81 -6.87
CA PRO A 207 1.21 -12.14 -5.47
C PRO A 207 0.13 -13.21 -5.28
N VAL A 208 -0.83 -13.32 -6.19
CA VAL A 208 -1.86 -14.38 -6.14
C VAL A 208 -1.28 -15.80 -6.12
N THR A 209 -0.06 -15.99 -6.63
CA THR A 209 0.65 -17.27 -6.63
C THR A 209 1.05 -17.74 -5.21
N TYR A 210 1.18 -16.81 -4.29
CA TYR A 210 1.76 -17.03 -2.95
C TYR A 210 0.80 -16.67 -1.82
N VAL A 211 -0.50 -16.62 -2.08
CA VAL A 211 -1.50 -16.26 -1.06
C VAL A 211 -1.52 -17.24 0.12
N ASP A 212 -1.06 -18.48 -0.07
CA ASP A 212 -0.88 -19.48 0.98
C ASP A 212 0.09 -19.03 2.08
N ARG A 213 1.00 -18.10 1.77
CA ARG A 213 1.95 -17.54 2.74
C ARG A 213 1.34 -16.48 3.66
N VAL A 214 0.25 -15.84 3.25
CA VAL A 214 -0.37 -14.74 4.01
C VAL A 214 -0.92 -15.24 5.33
N SER A 215 -0.64 -14.54 6.40
CA SER A 215 -1.11 -14.83 7.76
C SER A 215 -2.05 -13.78 8.32
N GLU A 216 -2.05 -12.59 7.73
CA GLU A 216 -2.80 -11.44 8.16
C GLU A 216 -4.25 -11.46 7.65
N PRO A 217 -5.23 -11.03 8.46
CA PRO A 217 -6.57 -10.74 7.98
C PRO A 217 -6.53 -9.60 6.97
N LEU A 218 -7.29 -9.74 5.88
CA LEU A 218 -7.35 -8.80 4.77
C LEU A 218 -8.77 -8.33 4.51
N LEU A 219 -9.01 -7.02 4.60
CA LEU A 219 -10.26 -6.37 4.19
C LEU A 219 -10.10 -5.73 2.82
N ILE A 220 -11.03 -6.00 1.90
CA ILE A 220 -11.03 -5.42 0.57
C ILE A 220 -12.33 -4.64 0.33
N HIS A 221 -12.20 -3.37 -0.03
CA HIS A 221 -13.31 -2.52 -0.48
C HIS A 221 -13.28 -2.35 -1.99
N HIS A 222 -14.43 -2.52 -2.68
CA HIS A 222 -14.51 -2.30 -4.11
C HIS A 222 -15.87 -1.75 -4.54
N GLY A 223 -15.84 -0.73 -5.39
CA GLY A 223 -17.02 -0.15 -6.01
C GLY A 223 -17.54 -1.01 -7.18
N THR A 224 -18.86 -1.20 -7.30
CA THR A 224 -19.40 -2.02 -8.39
C THR A 224 -19.44 -1.31 -9.75
N ALA A 225 -19.20 0.00 -9.77
CA ALA A 225 -19.09 0.84 -10.96
C ALA A 225 -17.65 1.34 -11.19
N ASP A 226 -16.66 0.65 -10.63
CA ASP A 226 -15.25 0.94 -10.85
C ASP A 226 -14.88 0.62 -12.31
N ASP A 227 -14.60 1.66 -13.09
CA ASP A 227 -14.22 1.59 -14.51
C ASP A 227 -12.69 1.61 -14.70
N THR A 228 -11.95 1.84 -13.65
CA THR A 228 -10.48 1.86 -13.63
C THR A 228 -9.93 0.48 -13.33
N CYS A 229 -10.24 -0.07 -12.14
CA CYS A 229 -9.87 -1.43 -11.73
C CYS A 229 -11.10 -2.32 -11.76
N PRO A 230 -11.23 -3.28 -12.69
CA PRO A 230 -12.39 -4.14 -12.77
C PRO A 230 -12.63 -4.94 -11.48
N LEU A 231 -13.86 -4.92 -10.95
CA LEU A 231 -14.24 -5.72 -9.76
C LEU A 231 -13.94 -7.23 -9.94
N ALA A 232 -13.91 -7.70 -11.18
CA ALA A 232 -13.56 -9.08 -11.50
C ALA A 232 -12.17 -9.48 -11.02
N TRP A 233 -11.19 -8.57 -11.07
CA TRP A 233 -9.84 -8.80 -10.55
C TRP A 233 -9.83 -9.05 -9.04
N THR A 234 -10.55 -8.20 -8.31
CA THR A 234 -10.72 -8.38 -6.87
C THR A 234 -11.38 -9.69 -6.53
N ARG A 235 -12.46 -10.05 -7.24
CA ARG A 235 -13.15 -11.34 -7.03
C ARG A 235 -12.23 -12.54 -7.29
N ALA A 236 -11.41 -12.48 -8.32
CA ALA A 236 -10.43 -13.53 -8.61
C ALA A 236 -9.36 -13.64 -7.49
N THR A 237 -8.89 -12.50 -6.97
CA THR A 237 -7.95 -12.47 -5.85
C THR A 237 -8.60 -13.05 -4.58
N VAL A 238 -9.81 -12.61 -4.24
CA VAL A 238 -10.57 -13.13 -3.07
C VAL A 238 -10.76 -14.65 -3.17
N ALA A 239 -11.19 -15.14 -4.33
CA ALA A 239 -11.37 -16.58 -4.54
C ALA A 239 -10.07 -17.38 -4.31
N ALA A 240 -8.90 -16.82 -4.67
CA ALA A 240 -7.63 -17.45 -4.40
C ALA A 240 -7.29 -17.47 -2.90
N PHE A 241 -7.56 -16.37 -2.16
CA PHE A 241 -7.40 -16.32 -0.71
C PHE A 241 -8.31 -17.32 0.01
N GLU A 242 -9.60 -17.37 -0.36
CA GLU A 242 -10.59 -18.32 0.18
C GLU A 242 -10.18 -19.77 -0.09
N ALA A 243 -9.74 -20.08 -1.32
CA ALA A 243 -9.26 -21.41 -1.69
C ALA A 243 -8.01 -21.84 -0.89
N ALA A 244 -7.18 -20.88 -0.47
CA ALA A 244 -6.04 -21.12 0.41
C ALA A 244 -6.41 -21.11 1.92
N GLY A 245 -7.69 -20.95 2.25
CA GLY A 245 -8.17 -20.92 3.65
C GLY A 245 -7.72 -19.68 4.42
N LYS A 246 -7.52 -18.55 3.73
CA LYS A 246 -7.05 -17.30 4.33
C LYS A 246 -8.21 -16.41 4.80
N ASP A 247 -7.97 -15.62 5.84
CA ASP A 247 -8.94 -14.66 6.36
C ASP A 247 -9.02 -13.44 5.42
N VAL A 248 -10.05 -13.42 4.58
CA VAL A 248 -10.30 -12.34 3.63
C VAL A 248 -11.77 -11.92 3.65
N GLU A 249 -12.00 -10.62 3.73
CA GLU A 249 -13.34 -10.02 3.71
C GLU A 249 -13.48 -9.07 2.52
N LEU A 250 -14.45 -9.33 1.62
CA LEU A 250 -14.79 -8.43 0.52
C LEU A 250 -16.05 -7.63 0.83
N ARG A 251 -15.93 -6.30 0.78
CA ARG A 251 -17.05 -5.35 0.85
C ARG A 251 -17.24 -4.66 -0.50
N THR A 252 -18.37 -4.89 -1.13
CA THR A 252 -18.72 -4.23 -2.39
C THR A 252 -19.72 -3.10 -2.15
N TYR A 253 -19.53 -1.99 -2.89
CA TYR A 253 -20.36 -0.79 -2.75
C TYR A 253 -21.07 -0.49 -4.07
N ARG A 254 -22.39 -0.66 -4.06
CA ARG A 254 -23.21 -0.51 -5.28
C ARG A 254 -23.14 0.92 -5.79
N GLY A 255 -22.76 1.07 -7.07
CA GLY A 255 -22.68 2.35 -7.78
C GLY A 255 -21.44 3.19 -7.47
N GLU A 256 -20.60 2.76 -6.53
CA GLU A 256 -19.31 3.45 -6.29
C GLU A 256 -18.32 3.16 -7.42
N GLY A 257 -17.60 4.22 -7.82
CA GLY A 257 -16.48 4.15 -8.74
C GLY A 257 -15.15 3.95 -8.04
N HIS A 258 -14.04 4.15 -8.76
CA HIS A 258 -12.68 3.89 -8.28
C HIS A 258 -12.29 4.67 -7.01
N THR A 259 -12.67 5.95 -6.95
CA THR A 259 -12.25 6.86 -5.85
C THR A 259 -13.21 6.90 -4.68
N PHE A 260 -14.31 6.21 -4.73
CA PHE A 260 -15.41 6.26 -3.78
C PHE A 260 -15.95 7.69 -3.57
N GLY A 261 -17.23 7.85 -3.75
CA GLY A 261 -17.97 9.11 -3.55
C GLY A 261 -18.87 9.03 -2.30
N PRO A 262 -20.20 8.93 -2.47
CA PRO A 262 -21.16 9.00 -1.35
C PRO A 262 -20.97 7.93 -0.26
N ARG A 263 -20.49 6.74 -0.63
CA ARG A 263 -20.30 5.63 0.31
C ARG A 263 -18.88 5.58 0.93
N TRP A 264 -18.06 6.61 0.68
CA TRP A 264 -16.71 6.64 1.25
C TRP A 264 -16.72 6.61 2.78
N ALA A 265 -17.58 7.42 3.42
CA ALA A 265 -17.68 7.44 4.87
C ALA A 265 -18.07 6.08 5.45
N ASP A 266 -19.09 5.43 4.88
CA ASP A 266 -19.51 4.09 5.30
C ASP A 266 -18.38 3.06 5.16
N SER A 267 -17.58 3.15 4.08
CA SER A 267 -16.44 2.26 3.88
C SER A 267 -15.32 2.52 4.89
N MET A 268 -15.13 3.78 5.25
CA MET A 268 -14.13 4.17 6.26
C MET A 268 -14.51 3.70 7.66
N ASP A 269 -15.81 3.76 8.03
CA ASP A 269 -16.31 3.21 9.30
C ASP A 269 -16.07 1.69 9.40
N VAL A 270 -16.27 0.96 8.30
CA VAL A 270 -15.96 -0.48 8.24
C VAL A 270 -14.45 -0.71 8.39
N THR A 271 -13.62 0.10 7.72
CA THR A 271 -12.14 0.03 7.83
C THR A 271 -11.68 0.30 9.26
N MET A 272 -12.18 1.34 9.90
CA MET A 272 -11.84 1.66 11.29
C MET A 272 -12.26 0.53 12.24
N SER A 273 -13.49 0.02 12.08
CA SER A 273 -13.98 -1.11 12.88
C SER A 273 -13.14 -2.39 12.66
N PHE A 274 -12.65 -2.62 11.44
CA PHE A 274 -11.75 -3.73 11.14
C PHE A 274 -10.41 -3.56 11.85
N PHE A 275 -9.76 -2.40 11.71
CA PHE A 275 -8.49 -2.15 12.39
C PHE A 275 -8.64 -2.11 13.92
N ASP A 276 -9.75 -1.60 14.46
CA ASP A 276 -10.00 -1.63 15.91
C ASP A 276 -10.06 -3.06 16.46
N ARG A 277 -10.61 -4.02 15.71
CA ARG A 277 -10.65 -5.44 16.13
C ARG A 277 -9.28 -6.12 16.14
N HIS A 278 -8.35 -5.66 15.29
CA HIS A 278 -7.06 -6.33 15.09
C HIS A 278 -5.88 -5.57 15.71
N LEU A 279 -6.04 -4.26 15.98
CA LEU A 279 -4.96 -3.40 16.47
C LEU A 279 -5.24 -2.80 17.86
N ARG A 280 -6.42 -3.05 18.46
CA ARG A 280 -6.80 -2.57 19.80
C ARG A 280 -7.35 -3.70 20.65
#